data_afe2626dd716469c2c257d9a712b8445
#
_entry.id   afe2626dd716469c2c257d9a712b8445
#
_cell.length_a   1.000
_cell.length_b   1.000
_cell.length_c   1.000
_cell.angle_alpha   90.00
_cell.angle_beta   90.00
_cell.angle_gamma   90.00
#
_symmetry.space_group_name_H-M   'P 1'
#
loop_
_entity.id
_entity.type
_entity.pdbx_description
1 polymer ?
#
loop_
_entity_poly.entity_id
_entity_poly.type
_entity_poly.pdbx_seq_one_letter_code
_entity_poly.pdbx_strand_id
1 'polypeptide(L)'
;MYNPKSLKAEEFISDEEIRATIEYAEANKNNVELIDEILEKARPKKTDSGCVCAGLTHREASVLLACEIPEKIQKIYEIAEEIKLAFYGNRIVIFAPLYLSNYCVNGCVYCPYHLKNKHIARKKLTQDEVRAEVIALQDMGHKRLAIEAGEDPVNNPIEYILECIDTIYSVHHKNGDIRRVNVNIAATTVENYRKLKDAGIGTYILFQETYHKESYLKLHPTGPKHDYAYHTEAMDRAMEGGIDDVGLGVLFGLELYKYEFAGLIMHAEHLEAVHGVGPHTISVPRIKKADDIDPSAFDNSISDEMFAKITACIRLAVPYTGIIISTRETQDVRSKLLKMGVSQVSGGSRTSVGGYTEEERPHDTEQFDVSDQRTLDEVVHWLMDNGHIPSFCTACYREGRTGDRFMALCKNGQILNCCHPNALMTLTEYLVDYASEGTKEAGFRMIEEELQRIPNEKVRGIAKQNIEDIKNSNRRDFRFCGD
;
A
#
# COMPACT_ATOMS: atom_id res chain seq x y z
N MET A 1 -3.54 -24.05 18.54
CA MET A 1 -4.70 -24.30 17.63
C MET A 1 -5.11 -22.98 16.99
N TYR A 2 -5.26 -22.94 15.69
CA TYR A 2 -5.64 -21.74 14.94
C TYR A 2 -7.00 -21.18 15.37
N ASN A 3 -7.03 -19.88 15.68
CA ASN A 3 -8.26 -19.18 16.04
C ASN A 3 -8.20 -17.73 15.52
N PRO A 4 -8.84 -17.42 14.39
CA PRO A 4 -8.82 -16.07 13.81
C PRO A 4 -9.52 -15.01 14.68
N LYS A 5 -10.29 -15.41 15.69
CA LYS A 5 -10.96 -14.50 16.63
C LYS A 5 -10.17 -14.24 17.92
N SER A 6 -9.02 -14.86 18.08
CA SER A 6 -8.16 -14.62 19.25
C SER A 6 -7.41 -13.30 19.08
N LEU A 7 -7.17 -12.58 20.17
CA LEU A 7 -6.30 -11.39 20.20
C LEU A 7 -4.84 -11.74 20.53
N LYS A 8 -4.50 -13.02 20.58
CA LYS A 8 -3.13 -13.48 20.82
C LYS A 8 -2.47 -13.84 19.51
N ALA A 9 -1.34 -13.21 19.23
CA ALA A 9 -0.57 -13.39 18.00
C ALA A 9 -0.38 -14.86 17.61
N GLU A 10 0.04 -15.71 18.56
CA GLU A 10 0.35 -17.13 18.30
C GLU A 10 -0.89 -18.02 18.06
N GLU A 11 -2.09 -17.51 18.32
CA GLU A 11 -3.34 -18.22 18.07
C GLU A 11 -3.94 -17.86 16.72
N PHE A 12 -3.88 -16.59 16.30
CA PHE A 12 -4.34 -16.20 14.97
C PHE A 12 -3.25 -16.31 13.88
N ILE A 13 -1.97 -16.34 14.26
CA ILE A 13 -0.83 -16.73 13.42
C ILE A 13 -0.27 -18.05 14.00
N SER A 14 -0.98 -19.14 13.78
CA SER A 14 -0.58 -20.46 14.29
C SER A 14 0.45 -21.11 13.38
N ASP A 15 1.66 -21.35 13.90
CA ASP A 15 2.71 -22.08 13.16
C ASP A 15 2.24 -23.47 12.70
N GLU A 16 1.51 -24.20 13.56
CA GLU A 16 0.93 -25.50 13.22
C GLU A 16 -0.01 -25.40 11.99
N GLU A 17 -0.90 -24.39 11.96
CA GLU A 17 -1.83 -24.19 10.85
C GLU A 17 -1.10 -23.77 9.57
N ILE A 18 -0.10 -22.89 9.68
CA ILE A 18 0.68 -22.48 8.50
C ILE A 18 1.40 -23.67 7.87
N ARG A 19 2.04 -24.52 8.70
CA ARG A 19 2.72 -25.74 8.21
C ARG A 19 1.73 -26.72 7.57
N ALA A 20 0.60 -26.97 8.22
CA ALA A 20 -0.45 -27.82 7.68
C ALA A 20 -1.02 -27.25 6.35
N THR A 21 -1.13 -25.92 6.23
CA THR A 21 -1.55 -25.22 5.02
C THR A 21 -0.54 -25.43 3.88
N ILE A 22 0.77 -25.30 4.17
CA ILE A 22 1.82 -25.53 3.16
C ILE A 22 1.81 -27.01 2.71
N GLU A 23 1.71 -27.96 3.62
CA GLU A 23 1.65 -29.38 3.28
C GLU A 23 0.40 -29.70 2.44
N TYR A 24 -0.75 -29.16 2.81
CA TYR A 24 -1.98 -29.31 2.04
C TYR A 24 -1.86 -28.71 0.62
N ALA A 25 -1.28 -27.51 0.52
CA ALA A 25 -1.07 -26.85 -0.76
C ALA A 25 -0.11 -27.65 -1.68
N GLU A 26 0.99 -28.15 -1.13
CA GLU A 26 1.94 -28.99 -1.88
C GLU A 26 1.31 -30.31 -2.36
N ALA A 27 0.49 -30.95 -1.52
CA ALA A 27 -0.21 -32.17 -1.90
C ALA A 27 -1.26 -31.96 -3.02
N ASN A 28 -1.79 -30.73 -3.15
CA ASN A 28 -2.84 -30.37 -4.11
C ASN A 28 -2.39 -29.45 -5.26
N LYS A 29 -1.10 -29.15 -5.39
CA LYS A 29 -0.57 -28.19 -6.38
C LYS A 29 -0.87 -28.55 -7.85
N ASN A 30 -1.16 -29.81 -8.13
CA ASN A 30 -1.54 -30.32 -9.46
C ASN A 30 -2.96 -30.93 -9.49
N ASN A 31 -3.77 -30.69 -8.45
CA ASN A 31 -5.16 -31.14 -8.39
C ASN A 31 -6.04 -30.19 -9.22
N VAL A 32 -6.26 -30.54 -10.48
CA VAL A 32 -6.98 -29.72 -11.48
C VAL A 32 -8.39 -29.37 -11.00
N GLU A 33 -9.12 -30.33 -10.47
CA GLU A 33 -10.51 -30.14 -10.05
C GLU A 33 -10.60 -29.13 -8.90
N LEU A 34 -9.80 -29.31 -7.85
CA LEU A 34 -9.74 -28.39 -6.73
C LEU A 34 -9.29 -26.98 -7.16
N ILE A 35 -8.28 -26.88 -8.02
CA ILE A 35 -7.79 -25.60 -8.52
C ILE A 35 -8.89 -24.88 -9.31
N ASP A 36 -9.65 -25.57 -10.14
CA ASP A 36 -10.74 -24.99 -10.90
C ASP A 36 -11.89 -24.52 -9.98
N GLU A 37 -12.24 -25.28 -8.96
CA GLU A 37 -13.22 -24.87 -7.95
C GLU A 37 -12.79 -23.58 -7.22
N ILE A 38 -11.52 -23.50 -6.79
CA ILE A 38 -10.98 -22.31 -6.12
C ILE A 38 -10.99 -21.10 -7.05
N LEU A 39 -10.57 -21.27 -8.31
CA LEU A 39 -10.56 -20.19 -9.31
C LEU A 39 -11.98 -19.68 -9.60
N GLU A 40 -12.96 -20.59 -9.73
CA GLU A 40 -14.36 -20.19 -9.95
C GLU A 40 -14.96 -19.47 -8.73
N LYS A 41 -14.58 -19.89 -7.50
CA LYS A 41 -14.97 -19.20 -6.28
C LYS A 41 -14.43 -17.76 -6.23
N ALA A 42 -13.16 -17.55 -6.64
CA ALA A 42 -12.50 -16.26 -6.63
C ALA A 42 -13.04 -15.28 -7.67
N ARG A 43 -13.62 -15.80 -8.76
CA ARG A 43 -14.08 -15.00 -9.90
C ARG A 43 -15.13 -13.97 -9.50
N PRO A 44 -15.01 -12.72 -10.00
CA PRO A 44 -16.01 -11.68 -9.75
C PRO A 44 -17.38 -12.05 -10.28
N LYS A 45 -18.41 -11.94 -9.46
CA LYS A 45 -19.81 -12.20 -9.84
C LYS A 45 -20.56 -10.89 -9.92
N LYS A 46 -21.13 -10.58 -11.09
CA LYS A 46 -21.98 -9.40 -11.28
C LYS A 46 -23.28 -9.58 -10.52
N THR A 47 -23.73 -8.52 -9.87
CA THR A 47 -25.00 -8.40 -9.15
C THR A 47 -25.72 -7.14 -9.64
N ASP A 48 -26.99 -6.98 -9.29
CA ASP A 48 -27.78 -5.78 -9.61
C ASP A 48 -27.18 -4.50 -9.01
N SER A 49 -26.46 -4.62 -7.89
CA SER A 49 -25.83 -3.51 -7.18
C SER A 49 -24.35 -3.29 -7.52
N GLY A 50 -23.74 -4.15 -8.35
CA GLY A 50 -22.31 -4.03 -8.71
C GLY A 50 -21.63 -5.38 -8.91
N CYS A 51 -20.51 -5.62 -8.24
CA CYS A 51 -19.72 -6.83 -8.33
C CYS A 51 -19.35 -7.35 -6.95
N VAL A 52 -19.45 -8.67 -6.75
CA VAL A 52 -19.09 -9.33 -5.49
C VAL A 52 -18.01 -10.38 -5.75
N CYS A 53 -17.00 -10.42 -4.87
CA CYS A 53 -15.99 -11.48 -4.81
C CYS A 53 -15.99 -12.09 -3.41
N ALA A 54 -15.93 -13.41 -3.35
CA ALA A 54 -15.95 -14.12 -2.06
C ALA A 54 -14.62 -13.99 -1.28
N GLY A 55 -13.49 -13.74 -1.98
CA GLY A 55 -12.17 -13.94 -1.42
C GLY A 55 -11.83 -15.43 -1.25
N LEU A 56 -10.61 -15.71 -0.84
CA LEU A 56 -10.13 -17.06 -0.60
C LEU A 56 -9.56 -17.18 0.81
N THR A 57 -9.72 -18.34 1.43
CA THR A 57 -9.04 -18.66 2.67
C THR A 57 -7.54 -18.84 2.46
N HIS A 58 -6.76 -18.76 3.55
CA HIS A 58 -5.31 -18.99 3.51
C HIS A 58 -4.95 -20.35 2.88
N ARG A 59 -5.75 -21.42 3.12
CA ARG A 59 -5.54 -22.74 2.51
C ARG A 59 -5.82 -22.74 1.00
N GLU A 60 -6.94 -22.19 0.56
CA GLU A 60 -7.30 -22.10 -0.87
C GLU A 60 -6.29 -21.24 -1.64
N ALA A 61 -5.93 -20.09 -1.11
CA ALA A 61 -4.96 -19.21 -1.73
C ALA A 61 -3.56 -19.85 -1.82
N SER A 62 -3.16 -20.63 -0.80
CA SER A 62 -1.89 -21.35 -0.80
C SER A 62 -1.86 -22.49 -1.83
N VAL A 63 -2.99 -23.15 -2.12
CA VAL A 63 -3.09 -24.13 -3.23
C VAL A 63 -2.82 -23.44 -4.56
N LEU A 64 -3.41 -22.26 -4.81
CA LEU A 64 -3.14 -21.50 -6.04
C LEU A 64 -1.68 -21.04 -6.11
N LEU A 65 -1.10 -20.62 -4.97
CA LEU A 65 0.31 -20.23 -4.92
C LEU A 65 1.24 -21.42 -5.21
N ALA A 66 0.90 -22.61 -4.76
CA ALA A 66 1.67 -23.84 -5.01
C ALA A 66 1.47 -24.41 -6.43
N CYS A 67 0.38 -24.07 -7.13
CA CYS A 67 0.04 -24.59 -8.46
C CYS A 67 1.20 -24.48 -9.44
N GLU A 68 1.52 -25.57 -10.16
CA GLU A 68 2.58 -25.64 -11.18
C GLU A 68 2.04 -25.77 -12.62
N ILE A 69 0.73 -25.79 -12.81
CA ILE A 69 0.08 -25.97 -14.12
C ILE A 69 0.04 -24.63 -14.85
N PRO A 70 0.75 -24.45 -15.99
CA PRO A 70 0.89 -23.15 -16.66
C PRO A 70 -0.45 -22.50 -17.02
N GLU A 71 -1.42 -23.26 -17.53
CA GLU A 71 -2.74 -22.75 -17.93
C GLU A 71 -3.54 -22.25 -16.72
N LYS A 72 -3.35 -22.86 -15.54
CA LYS A 72 -3.98 -22.42 -14.30
C LYS A 72 -3.32 -21.19 -13.73
N ILE A 73 -1.99 -21.10 -13.82
CA ILE A 73 -1.24 -19.90 -13.43
C ILE A 73 -1.69 -18.70 -14.29
N GLN A 74 -1.87 -18.91 -15.59
CA GLN A 74 -2.37 -17.85 -16.46
C GLN A 74 -3.80 -17.41 -16.06
N LYS A 75 -4.67 -18.35 -15.69
CA LYS A 75 -6.02 -18.03 -15.17
C LYS A 75 -5.97 -17.27 -13.84
N ILE A 76 -5.02 -17.57 -12.95
CA ILE A 76 -4.82 -16.78 -11.71
C ILE A 76 -4.56 -15.31 -12.06
N TYR A 77 -3.70 -15.03 -13.04
CA TYR A 77 -3.38 -13.67 -13.46
C TYR A 77 -4.60 -12.96 -14.09
N GLU A 78 -5.34 -13.65 -14.97
CA GLU A 78 -6.56 -13.12 -15.60
C GLU A 78 -7.61 -12.76 -14.56
N ILE A 79 -7.87 -13.65 -13.58
CA ILE A 79 -8.84 -13.39 -12.53
C ILE A 79 -8.36 -12.25 -11.59
N ALA A 80 -7.05 -12.14 -11.30
CA ALA A 80 -6.52 -11.04 -10.53
C ALA A 80 -6.77 -9.68 -11.20
N GLU A 81 -6.61 -9.60 -12.53
CA GLU A 81 -6.94 -8.42 -13.33
C GLU A 81 -8.46 -8.15 -13.33
N GLU A 82 -9.29 -9.18 -13.55
CA GLU A 82 -10.77 -9.09 -13.48
C GLU A 82 -11.22 -8.51 -12.13
N ILE A 83 -10.67 -9.01 -11.00
CA ILE A 83 -11.00 -8.53 -9.65
C ILE A 83 -10.58 -7.07 -9.49
N LYS A 84 -9.33 -6.72 -9.87
CA LYS A 84 -8.86 -5.34 -9.79
C LYS A 84 -9.77 -4.39 -10.57
N LEU A 85 -10.13 -4.76 -11.78
CA LEU A 85 -11.02 -3.95 -12.64
C LEU A 85 -12.43 -3.83 -12.04
N ALA A 86 -12.93 -4.89 -11.41
CA ALA A 86 -14.26 -4.90 -10.78
C ALA A 86 -14.33 -3.96 -9.56
N PHE A 87 -13.27 -3.89 -8.74
CA PHE A 87 -13.24 -3.07 -7.52
C PHE A 87 -12.64 -1.68 -7.73
N TYR A 88 -11.58 -1.57 -8.50
CA TYR A 88 -10.79 -0.36 -8.61
C TYR A 88 -10.82 0.28 -10.00
N GLY A 89 -11.37 -0.42 -11.00
CA GLY A 89 -11.24 -0.01 -12.39
C GLY A 89 -9.77 0.01 -12.83
N ASN A 90 -9.47 0.83 -13.81
CA ASN A 90 -8.10 1.00 -14.33
C ASN A 90 -7.30 2.09 -13.59
N ARG A 91 -7.82 2.67 -12.50
CA ARG A 91 -7.10 3.70 -11.74
C ARG A 91 -5.98 3.12 -10.88
N ILE A 92 -4.91 3.88 -10.76
CA ILE A 92 -3.77 3.60 -9.87
C ILE A 92 -3.57 4.80 -8.96
N VAL A 93 -3.61 4.56 -7.66
CA VAL A 93 -3.37 5.60 -6.65
C VAL A 93 -1.87 5.86 -6.52
N ILE A 94 -1.50 7.14 -6.50
CA ILE A 94 -0.09 7.57 -6.38
C ILE A 94 0.14 8.22 -5.00
N PHE A 95 1.30 7.92 -4.41
CA PHE A 95 1.79 8.55 -3.19
C PHE A 95 3.31 8.72 -3.22
N ALA A 96 3.85 9.47 -2.26
CA ALA A 96 5.28 9.53 -2.00
C ALA A 96 5.57 9.19 -0.53
N PRO A 97 6.68 8.48 -0.22
CA PRO A 97 7.18 8.38 1.14
C PRO A 97 7.80 9.71 1.57
N LEU A 98 7.73 10.03 2.87
CA LEU A 98 8.46 11.13 3.49
C LEU A 98 9.15 10.61 4.75
N TYR A 99 10.47 10.54 4.70
CA TYR A 99 11.29 10.05 5.81
C TYR A 99 11.57 11.20 6.79
N LEU A 100 11.01 11.10 8.00
CA LEU A 100 11.14 12.14 9.03
C LEU A 100 12.41 11.97 9.85
N SER A 101 12.83 10.71 10.09
CA SER A 101 13.99 10.39 10.91
C SER A 101 14.47 8.97 10.70
N ASN A 102 15.79 8.76 10.69
CA ASN A 102 16.44 7.46 10.69
C ASN A 102 17.06 7.06 12.04
N TYR A 103 16.80 7.82 13.10
CA TYR A 103 17.13 7.38 14.46
C TYR A 103 16.30 6.16 14.83
N CYS A 104 16.97 5.06 15.23
CA CYS A 104 16.32 3.81 15.60
C CYS A 104 17.12 3.08 16.67
N VAL A 105 16.43 2.51 17.67
CA VAL A 105 17.02 1.74 18.78
C VAL A 105 17.00 0.23 18.52
N ASN A 106 16.36 -0.22 17.45
CA ASN A 106 16.27 -1.64 17.12
C ASN A 106 17.52 -2.18 16.41
N GLY A 107 17.71 -3.48 16.51
CA GLY A 107 18.82 -4.20 15.89
C GLY A 107 18.42 -5.02 14.65
N CYS A 108 17.41 -4.59 13.87
CA CYS A 108 16.90 -5.33 12.71
C CYS A 108 18.00 -5.57 11.67
N VAL A 109 18.34 -6.83 11.39
CA VAL A 109 19.49 -7.19 10.54
C VAL A 109 19.28 -6.93 9.05
N TYR A 110 18.09 -6.54 8.63
CA TYR A 110 17.70 -6.25 7.23
C TYR A 110 17.46 -4.75 6.97
N CYS A 111 17.62 -3.89 7.97
CA CYS A 111 17.31 -2.46 7.86
C CYS A 111 18.56 -1.62 8.15
N PRO A 112 18.96 -0.70 7.26
CA PRO A 112 20.16 0.11 7.46
C PRO A 112 20.03 1.06 8.67
N TYR A 113 18.82 1.29 9.17
CA TYR A 113 18.60 2.14 10.37
C TYR A 113 18.91 1.43 11.68
N HIS A 114 19.32 0.15 11.65
CA HIS A 114 19.63 -0.61 12.87
C HIS A 114 20.71 0.08 13.73
N LEU A 115 20.57 -0.07 15.04
CA LEU A 115 21.41 0.64 16.05
C LEU A 115 22.92 0.43 15.85
N LYS A 116 23.34 -0.74 15.34
CA LYS A 116 24.75 -1.09 15.15
C LYS A 116 25.37 -0.47 13.91
N ASN A 117 24.58 -0.04 12.92
CA ASN A 117 25.11 0.63 11.74
C ASN A 117 25.70 2.00 12.12
N LYS A 118 27.01 2.14 11.95
CA LYS A 118 27.78 3.36 12.25
C LYS A 118 28.15 4.14 10.97
N HIS A 119 27.79 3.61 9.81
CA HIS A 119 28.10 4.23 8.51
C HIS A 119 27.03 5.26 8.14
N ILE A 120 25.75 4.95 8.40
CA ILE A 120 24.64 5.82 8.05
C ILE A 120 24.63 7.09 8.91
N ALA A 121 24.58 8.25 8.28
CA ALA A 121 24.40 9.51 8.98
C ALA A 121 23.02 9.59 9.63
N ARG A 122 22.97 9.80 10.96
CA ARG A 122 21.69 9.95 11.69
C ARG A 122 21.15 11.35 11.51
N LYS A 123 19.93 11.42 10.99
CA LYS A 123 19.23 12.69 10.74
C LYS A 123 17.78 12.58 11.24
N LYS A 124 17.27 13.69 11.76
CA LYS A 124 15.88 13.92 12.12
C LYS A 124 15.51 15.30 11.62
N LEU A 125 14.41 15.42 10.91
CA LEU A 125 13.97 16.70 10.37
C LEU A 125 13.46 17.61 11.50
N THR A 126 13.87 18.87 11.44
CA THR A 126 13.19 19.96 12.16
C THR A 126 11.87 20.29 11.47
N GLN A 127 10.98 21.02 12.14
CA GLN A 127 9.69 21.42 11.53
C GLN A 127 9.88 22.31 10.30
N ASP A 128 10.93 23.13 10.24
CA ASP A 128 11.25 23.93 9.06
C ASP A 128 11.72 23.06 7.89
N GLU A 129 12.51 22.01 8.16
CA GLU A 129 12.91 21.03 7.14
C GLU A 129 11.70 20.20 6.67
N VAL A 130 10.80 19.77 7.56
CA VAL A 130 9.54 19.12 7.18
C VAL A 130 8.73 20.03 6.23
N ARG A 131 8.63 21.31 6.56
CA ARG A 131 7.93 22.29 5.69
C ARG A 131 8.58 22.40 4.33
N ALA A 132 9.91 22.46 4.26
CA ALA A 132 10.64 22.53 3.00
C ALA A 132 10.44 21.27 2.14
N GLU A 133 10.52 20.08 2.73
CA GLU A 133 10.25 18.81 2.06
C GLU A 133 8.82 18.75 1.51
N VAL A 134 7.84 19.22 2.29
CA VAL A 134 6.43 19.26 1.86
C VAL A 134 6.22 20.22 0.69
N ILE A 135 6.88 21.38 0.68
CA ILE A 135 6.84 22.32 -0.43
C ILE A 135 7.41 21.66 -1.70
N ALA A 136 8.56 20.98 -1.61
CA ALA A 136 9.16 20.26 -2.73
C ALA A 136 8.21 19.16 -3.27
N LEU A 137 7.56 18.40 -2.38
CA LEU A 137 6.57 17.39 -2.75
C LEU A 137 5.30 17.99 -3.39
N GLN A 138 4.86 19.15 -2.92
CA GLN A 138 3.74 19.88 -3.51
C GLN A 138 4.10 20.46 -4.89
N ASP A 139 5.34 20.92 -5.08
CA ASP A 139 5.83 21.38 -6.40
C ASP A 139 5.93 20.23 -7.42
N MET A 140 6.13 18.99 -6.97
CA MET A 140 6.01 17.81 -7.82
C MET A 140 4.55 17.44 -8.13
N GLY A 141 3.58 17.92 -7.36
CA GLY A 141 2.14 17.63 -7.52
C GLY A 141 1.59 16.55 -6.60
N HIS A 142 2.33 16.07 -5.62
CA HIS A 142 1.83 15.10 -4.65
C HIS A 142 0.72 15.65 -3.77
N LYS A 143 -0.29 14.80 -3.48
CA LYS A 143 -1.43 15.08 -2.59
C LYS A 143 -1.54 14.08 -1.43
N ARG A 144 -0.73 13.02 -1.46
CA ARG A 144 -0.75 11.92 -0.50
C ARG A 144 0.67 11.53 -0.12
N LEU A 145 0.93 11.45 1.17
CA LEU A 145 2.22 11.00 1.69
C LEU A 145 2.06 9.74 2.54
N ALA A 146 3.16 8.98 2.65
CA ALA A 146 3.38 7.98 3.68
C ALA A 146 4.59 8.44 4.49
N ILE A 147 4.41 8.83 5.75
CA ILE A 147 5.51 9.24 6.61
C ILE A 147 6.18 8.03 7.24
N GLU A 148 7.50 8.08 7.29
CA GLU A 148 8.37 7.02 7.76
C GLU A 148 9.29 7.53 8.87
N ALA A 149 9.42 6.78 9.96
CA ALA A 149 10.37 7.10 11.02
C ALA A 149 10.89 5.82 11.70
N GLY A 150 12.17 5.82 12.07
CA GLY A 150 12.73 4.77 12.90
C GLY A 150 12.14 4.81 14.31
N GLU A 151 12.18 3.68 15.01
CA GLU A 151 11.71 3.58 16.40
C GLU A 151 12.77 4.09 17.37
N ASP A 152 12.55 5.25 17.93
CA ASP A 152 13.40 5.85 18.96
C ASP A 152 12.54 6.70 19.90
N PRO A 153 12.25 6.23 21.12
CA PRO A 153 11.40 6.96 22.07
C PRO A 153 11.93 8.33 22.47
N VAL A 154 13.24 8.56 22.32
CA VAL A 154 13.90 9.82 22.69
C VAL A 154 13.91 10.79 21.50
N ASN A 155 14.33 10.31 20.33
CA ASN A 155 14.46 11.17 19.16
C ASN A 155 13.14 11.30 18.38
N ASN A 156 12.31 10.26 18.37
CA ASN A 156 11.06 10.20 17.60
C ASN A 156 9.85 9.89 18.50
N PRO A 157 9.64 10.63 19.62
CA PRO A 157 8.46 10.43 20.44
C PRO A 157 7.19 10.70 19.63
N ILE A 158 6.05 10.18 20.09
CA ILE A 158 4.77 10.34 19.37
C ILE A 158 4.42 11.81 19.14
N GLU A 159 4.77 12.68 20.08
CA GLU A 159 4.54 14.13 20.00
C GLU A 159 5.26 14.75 18.80
N TYR A 160 6.48 14.28 18.47
CA TYR A 160 7.20 14.72 17.26
C TYR A 160 6.48 14.28 15.98
N ILE A 161 5.99 13.05 15.94
CA ILE A 161 5.23 12.55 14.79
C ILE A 161 3.94 13.36 14.58
N LEU A 162 3.22 13.66 15.66
CA LEU A 162 2.01 14.47 15.64
C LEU A 162 2.28 15.90 15.16
N GLU A 163 3.36 16.52 15.65
CA GLU A 163 3.80 17.85 15.21
C GLU A 163 4.18 17.86 13.72
N CYS A 164 4.84 16.82 13.23
CA CYS A 164 5.13 16.68 11.80
C CYS A 164 3.85 16.55 10.96
N ILE A 165 2.84 15.78 11.41
CA ILE A 165 1.55 15.66 10.74
C ILE A 165 0.84 17.01 10.66
N ASP A 166 0.80 17.77 11.76
CA ASP A 166 0.22 19.11 11.79
C ASP A 166 0.94 20.06 10.84
N THR A 167 2.28 20.05 10.86
CA THR A 167 3.11 20.82 9.92
C THR A 167 2.78 20.46 8.48
N ILE A 168 2.72 19.16 8.13
CA ILE A 168 2.42 18.69 6.76
C ILE A 168 1.07 19.22 6.29
N TYR A 169 0.03 19.10 7.10
CA TYR A 169 -1.31 19.58 6.73
C TYR A 169 -1.43 21.10 6.68
N SER A 170 -0.58 21.84 7.42
CA SER A 170 -0.60 23.31 7.45
C SER A 170 0.03 23.96 6.23
N VAL A 171 0.85 23.22 5.46
CA VAL A 171 1.59 23.78 4.31
C VAL A 171 0.70 23.84 3.08
N HIS A 172 0.50 25.04 2.56
CA HIS A 172 -0.15 25.31 1.27
C HIS A 172 0.81 26.13 0.40
N HIS A 173 1.27 25.54 -0.69
CA HIS A 173 2.20 26.21 -1.61
C HIS A 173 1.62 26.22 -3.03
N LYS A 174 1.39 27.43 -3.60
CA LYS A 174 0.70 27.61 -4.88
C LYS A 174 -0.69 26.92 -4.86
N ASN A 175 -0.95 25.99 -5.80
CA ASN A 175 -2.13 25.12 -5.82
C ASN A 175 -1.89 23.78 -5.12
N GLY A 176 -0.75 23.63 -4.43
CA GLY A 176 -0.36 22.43 -3.72
C GLY A 176 -0.94 22.36 -2.32
N ASP A 177 -1.36 21.16 -1.91
CA ASP A 177 -1.74 20.81 -0.55
C ASP A 177 -1.61 19.30 -0.35
N ILE A 178 -1.15 18.87 0.81
CA ILE A 178 -1.21 17.46 1.19
C ILE A 178 -2.56 17.20 1.83
N ARG A 179 -3.31 16.28 1.23
CA ARG A 179 -4.70 15.98 1.59
C ARG A 179 -4.85 14.69 2.39
N ARG A 180 -3.77 13.90 2.50
CA ARG A 180 -3.73 12.66 3.25
C ARG A 180 -2.30 12.29 3.63
N VAL A 181 -2.14 11.91 4.91
CA VAL A 181 -0.91 11.37 5.47
C VAL A 181 -1.18 9.96 5.98
N ASN A 182 -0.56 8.96 5.38
CA ASN A 182 -0.45 7.62 5.94
C ASN A 182 0.77 7.58 6.88
N VAL A 183 0.73 6.71 7.88
CA VAL A 183 1.78 6.65 8.91
C VAL A 183 2.36 5.25 8.99
N ASN A 184 3.66 5.13 8.79
CA ASN A 184 4.42 3.91 8.96
C ASN A 184 5.49 4.15 10.04
N ILE A 185 5.09 3.91 11.28
CA ILE A 185 5.95 3.94 12.47
C ILE A 185 5.81 2.63 13.24
N ALA A 186 6.73 2.36 14.14
CA ALA A 186 6.72 1.16 14.97
C ALA A 186 5.42 0.99 15.75
N ALA A 187 5.14 -0.25 16.15
CA ALA A 187 4.01 -0.61 17.01
C ALA A 187 3.99 0.24 18.28
N THR A 188 2.82 0.74 18.66
CA THR A 188 2.67 1.64 19.80
C THR A 188 1.44 1.30 20.65
N THR A 189 1.08 2.15 21.60
CA THR A 189 -0.04 1.96 22.51
C THR A 189 -1.37 2.40 21.90
N VAL A 190 -2.48 1.87 22.41
CA VAL A 190 -3.85 2.29 22.03
C VAL A 190 -4.02 3.80 22.18
N GLU A 191 -3.46 4.41 23.24
CA GLU A 191 -3.52 5.86 23.45
C GLU A 191 -2.82 6.63 22.34
N ASN A 192 -1.62 6.20 21.92
CA ASN A 192 -0.89 6.83 20.84
C ASN A 192 -1.61 6.66 19.49
N TYR A 193 -2.22 5.50 19.24
CA TYR A 193 -3.05 5.31 18.05
C TYR A 193 -4.28 6.24 18.05
N ARG A 194 -4.88 6.50 19.22
CA ARG A 194 -5.97 7.48 19.34
C ARG A 194 -5.49 8.89 19.01
N LYS A 195 -4.31 9.30 19.50
CA LYS A 195 -3.70 10.59 19.14
C LYS A 195 -3.46 10.70 17.63
N LEU A 196 -2.98 9.63 16.98
CA LEU A 196 -2.80 9.59 15.52
C LEU A 196 -4.13 9.70 14.77
N LYS A 197 -5.18 9.02 15.25
CA LYS A 197 -6.54 9.16 14.70
C LYS A 197 -7.03 10.60 14.80
N ASP A 198 -6.87 11.23 15.96
CA ASP A 198 -7.29 12.62 16.21
C ASP A 198 -6.50 13.62 15.35
N ALA A 199 -5.23 13.30 15.01
CA ALA A 199 -4.43 14.07 14.06
C ALA A 199 -4.88 13.92 12.59
N GLY A 200 -5.88 13.09 12.31
CA GLY A 200 -6.47 12.94 10.99
C GLY A 200 -5.63 12.14 10.00
N ILE A 201 -4.91 11.13 10.49
CA ILE A 201 -4.15 10.24 9.58
C ILE A 201 -5.08 9.44 8.66
N GLY A 202 -4.52 8.98 7.55
CA GLY A 202 -5.16 8.03 6.66
C GLY A 202 -5.03 6.59 7.16
N THR A 203 -4.15 5.80 6.56
CA THR A 203 -3.88 4.41 6.95
C THR A 203 -2.70 4.36 7.92
N TYR A 204 -2.82 3.60 9.00
CA TYR A 204 -1.66 3.15 9.77
C TYR A 204 -1.08 1.91 9.08
N ILE A 205 0.20 1.93 8.75
CA ILE A 205 0.89 0.86 8.05
C ILE A 205 1.98 0.30 8.94
N LEU A 206 2.02 -1.02 9.09
CA LEU A 206 3.11 -1.71 9.76
C LEU A 206 3.39 -3.03 9.06
N PHE A 207 4.63 -3.25 8.64
CA PHE A 207 5.04 -4.51 8.06
C PHE A 207 5.38 -5.50 9.17
N GLN A 208 4.81 -6.71 9.06
CA GLN A 208 5.17 -7.82 9.95
C GLN A 208 6.61 -8.26 9.73
N GLU A 209 7.15 -7.99 8.55
CA GLU A 209 8.45 -8.41 8.03
C GLU A 209 8.50 -9.93 7.80
N THR A 210 8.33 -10.74 8.85
CA THR A 210 8.13 -12.20 8.80
C THR A 210 7.12 -12.66 9.84
N TYR A 211 6.25 -13.58 9.46
CA TYR A 211 5.32 -14.25 10.39
C TYR A 211 5.94 -15.42 11.14
N HIS A 212 7.09 -15.95 10.67
CA HIS A 212 7.79 -17.06 11.32
C HIS A 212 8.49 -16.56 12.59
N LYS A 213 7.94 -16.87 13.76
CA LYS A 213 8.36 -16.34 15.07
C LYS A 213 9.85 -16.54 15.35
N GLU A 214 10.40 -17.74 15.07
CA GLU A 214 11.82 -18.01 15.33
C GLU A 214 12.73 -17.16 14.44
N SER A 215 12.39 -17.01 13.18
CA SER A 215 13.12 -16.13 12.25
C SER A 215 12.94 -14.67 12.64
N TYR A 216 11.74 -14.28 13.07
CA TYR A 216 11.47 -12.94 13.57
C TYR A 216 12.41 -12.54 14.71
N LEU A 217 12.55 -13.40 15.72
CA LEU A 217 13.44 -13.15 16.87
C LEU A 217 14.91 -13.05 16.46
N LYS A 218 15.34 -13.85 15.48
CA LYS A 218 16.71 -13.78 14.93
C LYS A 218 16.95 -12.50 14.12
N LEU A 219 15.95 -12.07 13.35
CA LEU A 219 16.02 -10.88 12.51
C LEU A 219 15.89 -9.58 13.32
N HIS A 220 15.30 -9.64 14.52
CA HIS A 220 15.14 -8.51 15.46
C HIS A 220 15.82 -8.81 16.80
N PRO A 221 17.16 -8.97 16.84
CA PRO A 221 17.85 -9.49 18.03
C PRO A 221 17.81 -8.55 19.25
N THR A 222 17.56 -7.26 19.05
CA THR A 222 17.53 -6.25 20.12
C THR A 222 16.55 -5.12 19.85
N GLY A 223 16.11 -4.45 20.90
CA GLY A 223 15.19 -3.31 20.85
C GLY A 223 13.73 -3.71 21.03
N PRO A 224 12.81 -2.73 21.11
CA PRO A 224 11.38 -2.98 21.32
C PRO A 224 10.75 -3.88 20.26
N LYS A 225 11.17 -3.76 19.00
CA LYS A 225 10.68 -4.59 17.88
C LYS A 225 10.98 -6.09 18.06
N HIS A 226 11.85 -6.49 19.01
CA HIS A 226 12.08 -7.91 19.35
C HIS A 226 10.83 -8.62 19.90
N ASP A 227 9.88 -7.89 20.49
CA ASP A 227 8.63 -8.47 21.01
C ASP A 227 7.70 -8.81 19.84
N TYR A 228 7.73 -10.08 19.44
CA TYR A 228 6.91 -10.62 18.35
C TYR A 228 5.41 -10.42 18.58
N ALA A 229 4.92 -10.74 19.78
CA ALA A 229 3.50 -10.64 20.08
C ALA A 229 3.04 -9.19 20.04
N TYR A 230 3.75 -8.29 20.72
CA TYR A 230 3.44 -6.87 20.72
C TYR A 230 3.43 -6.27 19.31
N HIS A 231 4.36 -6.68 18.45
CA HIS A 231 4.42 -6.21 17.07
C HIS A 231 3.27 -6.77 16.23
N THR A 232 2.99 -8.08 16.31
CA THR A 232 1.95 -8.77 15.51
C THR A 232 0.54 -8.30 15.88
N GLU A 233 0.30 -7.97 17.15
CA GLU A 233 -0.99 -7.48 17.68
C GLU A 233 -1.17 -5.94 17.51
N ALA A 234 -0.28 -5.28 16.77
CA ALA A 234 -0.31 -3.81 16.64
C ALA A 234 -1.56 -3.29 15.92
N MET A 235 -2.07 -4.05 14.93
CA MET A 235 -3.26 -3.65 14.18
C MET A 235 -4.53 -3.66 15.05
N ASP A 236 -4.66 -4.65 15.95
CA ASP A 236 -5.76 -4.70 16.91
C ASP A 236 -5.77 -3.47 17.83
N ARG A 237 -4.57 -3.11 18.35
CA ARG A 237 -4.44 -1.89 19.17
C ARG A 237 -4.71 -0.61 18.38
N ALA A 238 -4.33 -0.58 17.10
CA ALA A 238 -4.60 0.56 16.23
C ALA A 238 -6.12 0.73 16.01
N MET A 239 -6.82 -0.36 15.74
CA MET A 239 -8.27 -0.35 15.55
C MET A 239 -9.01 -0.06 16.87
N GLU A 240 -8.54 -0.56 18.01
CA GLU A 240 -9.04 -0.18 19.34
C GLU A 240 -8.83 1.32 19.61
N GLY A 241 -7.74 1.90 19.12
CA GLY A 241 -7.46 3.35 19.14
C GLY A 241 -8.35 4.18 18.20
N GLY A 242 -9.20 3.53 17.40
CA GLY A 242 -10.14 4.16 16.48
C GLY A 242 -9.60 4.40 15.07
N ILE A 243 -8.46 3.81 14.71
CA ILE A 243 -7.96 3.85 13.33
C ILE A 243 -8.78 2.86 12.50
N ASP A 244 -9.53 3.35 11.53
CA ASP A 244 -10.43 2.53 10.71
C ASP A 244 -9.70 1.78 9.60
N ASP A 245 -8.57 2.31 9.12
CA ASP A 245 -7.85 1.78 7.97
C ASP A 245 -6.42 1.38 8.37
N VAL A 246 -6.14 0.08 8.34
CA VAL A 246 -4.82 -0.48 8.63
C VAL A 246 -4.19 -1.10 7.38
N GLY A 247 -2.86 -1.14 7.33
CA GLY A 247 -2.09 -1.68 6.21
C GLY A 247 -1.10 -2.73 6.66
N LEU A 248 -1.22 -3.93 6.10
CA LEU A 248 -0.30 -5.04 6.33
C LEU A 248 0.85 -5.05 5.31
N GLY A 249 1.89 -5.81 5.60
CA GLY A 249 2.97 -6.10 4.67
C GLY A 249 3.91 -7.17 5.19
N VAL A 250 4.63 -7.78 4.25
CA VAL A 250 5.71 -8.74 4.51
C VAL A 250 6.91 -8.36 3.67
N LEU A 251 8.10 -8.45 4.22
CA LEU A 251 9.34 -8.26 3.47
C LEU A 251 9.79 -9.61 2.88
N PHE A 252 9.35 -9.91 1.67
CA PHE A 252 9.69 -11.16 1.00
C PHE A 252 11.19 -11.28 0.74
N GLY A 253 11.73 -12.46 1.04
CA GLY A 253 13.14 -12.78 0.96
C GLY A 253 13.82 -13.00 2.31
N LEU A 254 13.18 -12.65 3.42
CA LEU A 254 13.68 -12.90 4.78
C LEU A 254 13.43 -14.34 5.24
N GLU A 255 12.28 -14.89 4.89
CA GLU A 255 11.86 -16.25 5.24
C GLU A 255 11.13 -16.89 4.06
N LEU A 256 10.78 -18.18 4.16
CA LEU A 256 10.11 -18.95 3.11
C LEU A 256 8.79 -18.25 2.68
N TYR A 257 8.72 -17.82 1.42
CA TYR A 257 7.59 -17.06 0.90
C TYR A 257 6.23 -17.74 1.07
N LYS A 258 6.17 -19.09 1.09
CA LYS A 258 4.93 -19.85 1.32
C LYS A 258 4.42 -19.67 2.75
N TYR A 259 5.34 -19.60 3.72
CA TYR A 259 5.03 -19.34 5.11
C TYR A 259 4.51 -17.92 5.30
N GLU A 260 5.23 -16.96 4.72
CA GLU A 260 4.88 -15.55 4.77
C GLU A 260 3.53 -15.24 4.13
N PHE A 261 3.27 -15.87 2.97
CA PHE A 261 2.00 -15.71 2.28
C PHE A 261 0.82 -16.25 3.11
N ALA A 262 0.94 -17.47 3.66
CA ALA A 262 -0.10 -18.04 4.51
C ALA A 262 -0.36 -17.18 5.75
N GLY A 263 0.70 -16.74 6.44
CA GLY A 263 0.59 -15.86 7.60
C GLY A 263 -0.05 -14.51 7.28
N LEU A 264 0.27 -13.93 6.13
CA LEU A 264 -0.33 -12.67 5.68
C LEU A 264 -1.84 -12.79 5.44
N ILE A 265 -2.28 -13.88 4.81
CA ILE A 265 -3.72 -14.11 4.58
C ILE A 265 -4.43 -14.42 5.91
N MET A 266 -3.82 -15.22 6.80
CA MET A 266 -4.36 -15.47 8.14
C MET A 266 -4.51 -14.18 8.96
N HIS A 267 -3.58 -13.23 8.86
CA HIS A 267 -3.71 -11.92 9.50
C HIS A 267 -4.87 -11.11 8.92
N ALA A 268 -5.08 -11.15 7.60
CA ALA A 268 -6.24 -10.52 6.99
C ALA A 268 -7.56 -11.16 7.44
N GLU A 269 -7.63 -12.50 7.52
CA GLU A 269 -8.78 -13.25 8.08
C GLU A 269 -9.05 -12.88 9.54
N HIS A 270 -7.99 -12.72 10.35
CA HIS A 270 -8.09 -12.30 11.73
C HIS A 270 -8.75 -10.92 11.86
N LEU A 271 -8.27 -9.92 11.11
CA LEU A 271 -8.83 -8.58 11.15
C LEU A 271 -10.32 -8.58 10.74
N GLU A 272 -10.72 -9.33 9.72
CA GLU A 272 -12.12 -9.49 9.36
C GLU A 272 -12.94 -10.19 10.45
N ALA A 273 -12.38 -11.21 11.09
CA ALA A 273 -13.09 -12.00 12.10
C ALA A 273 -13.31 -11.25 13.42
N VAL A 274 -12.38 -10.37 13.80
CA VAL A 274 -12.42 -9.60 15.06
C VAL A 274 -13.10 -8.23 14.84
N HIS A 275 -12.73 -7.52 13.80
CA HIS A 275 -13.14 -6.12 13.59
C HIS A 275 -14.21 -5.95 12.51
N GLY A 276 -14.57 -7.01 11.78
CA GLY A 276 -15.51 -6.95 10.67
C GLY A 276 -14.95 -6.29 9.40
N VAL A 277 -13.72 -5.79 9.44
CA VAL A 277 -13.01 -5.15 8.33
C VAL A 277 -11.60 -5.71 8.21
N GLY A 278 -11.22 -6.10 7.00
CA GLY A 278 -9.86 -6.54 6.71
C GLY A 278 -8.91 -5.36 6.40
N PRO A 279 -7.68 -5.66 5.97
CA PRO A 279 -6.68 -4.62 5.72
C PRO A 279 -7.09 -3.72 4.55
N HIS A 280 -7.02 -2.40 4.77
CA HIS A 280 -7.24 -1.41 3.71
C HIS A 280 -6.17 -1.53 2.61
N THR A 281 -4.92 -1.82 3.00
CA THR A 281 -3.83 -2.04 2.07
C THR A 281 -2.97 -3.23 2.46
N ILE A 282 -2.37 -3.87 1.44
CA ILE A 282 -1.31 -4.85 1.60
C ILE A 282 -0.11 -4.40 0.76
N SER A 283 1.03 -4.25 1.40
CA SER A 283 2.30 -3.93 0.74
C SER A 283 3.10 -5.21 0.51
N VAL A 284 3.70 -5.31 -0.68
CA VAL A 284 4.47 -6.49 -1.09
C VAL A 284 5.94 -6.13 -1.40
N PRO A 285 6.74 -5.63 -0.43
CA PRO A 285 8.14 -5.36 -0.65
C PRO A 285 8.96 -6.65 -0.73
N ARG A 286 10.03 -6.62 -1.54
CA ARG A 286 11.12 -7.60 -1.50
C ARG A 286 12.36 -6.96 -0.88
N ILE A 287 13.21 -7.78 -0.23
CA ILE A 287 14.48 -7.29 0.27
C ILE A 287 15.35 -6.79 -0.88
N LYS A 288 15.94 -5.61 -0.71
CA LYS A 288 16.85 -4.97 -1.68
C LYS A 288 18.13 -4.56 -0.98
N LYS A 289 19.17 -4.31 -1.78
CA LYS A 289 20.41 -3.75 -1.28
C LYS A 289 20.17 -2.40 -0.61
N ALA A 290 20.90 -2.18 0.48
CA ALA A 290 20.95 -0.91 1.19
C ALA A 290 22.32 -0.79 1.88
N ASP A 291 22.59 0.32 2.56
CA ASP A 291 23.81 0.44 3.35
C ASP A 291 23.86 -0.64 4.44
N ASP A 292 25.00 -1.32 4.56
CA ASP A 292 25.23 -2.46 5.48
C ASP A 292 24.25 -3.66 5.30
N ILE A 293 23.48 -3.70 4.20
CA ILE A 293 22.52 -4.77 3.91
C ILE A 293 22.86 -5.43 2.56
N ASP A 294 23.24 -6.71 2.61
CA ASP A 294 23.42 -7.55 1.45
C ASP A 294 22.26 -8.55 1.32
N PRO A 295 21.40 -8.42 0.28
CA PRO A 295 20.30 -9.34 0.06
C PRO A 295 20.73 -10.80 -0.09
N SER A 296 21.97 -11.07 -0.53
CA SER A 296 22.50 -12.42 -0.68
C SER A 296 22.77 -13.13 0.65
N ALA A 297 22.76 -12.39 1.77
CA ALA A 297 22.82 -12.98 3.11
C ALA A 297 21.51 -13.66 3.55
N PHE A 298 20.44 -13.53 2.73
CA PHE A 298 19.13 -14.12 2.99
C PHE A 298 18.81 -15.16 1.92
N ASP A 299 18.65 -16.42 2.30
CA ASP A 299 18.51 -17.58 1.39
C ASP A 299 17.13 -17.73 0.75
N ASN A 300 16.20 -16.81 1.01
CA ASN A 300 14.79 -16.91 0.61
C ASN A 300 14.37 -15.90 -0.48
N SER A 301 15.32 -15.49 -1.33
CA SER A 301 14.99 -14.61 -2.45
C SER A 301 13.98 -15.23 -3.41
N ILE A 302 13.09 -14.41 -3.98
CA ILE A 302 12.05 -14.86 -4.90
C ILE A 302 12.27 -14.24 -6.29
N SER A 303 11.99 -15.03 -7.35
CA SER A 303 12.03 -14.53 -8.72
C SER A 303 10.91 -13.54 -9.02
N ASP A 304 11.03 -12.80 -10.13
CA ASP A 304 10.00 -11.88 -10.58
C ASP A 304 8.68 -12.60 -10.95
N GLU A 305 8.78 -13.85 -11.45
CA GLU A 305 7.62 -14.70 -11.76
C GLU A 305 6.89 -15.11 -10.48
N MET A 306 7.63 -15.55 -9.45
CA MET A 306 7.04 -15.90 -8.17
C MET A 306 6.45 -14.67 -7.49
N PHE A 307 7.09 -13.54 -7.58
CA PHE A 307 6.59 -12.27 -7.04
C PHE A 307 5.28 -11.84 -7.71
N ALA A 308 5.17 -11.99 -9.04
CA ALA A 308 3.93 -11.74 -9.76
C ALA A 308 2.82 -12.70 -9.31
N LYS A 309 3.13 -13.98 -9.12
CA LYS A 309 2.17 -14.98 -8.67
C LYS A 309 1.68 -14.73 -7.24
N ILE A 310 2.59 -14.38 -6.31
CA ILE A 310 2.24 -13.95 -4.95
C ILE A 310 1.25 -12.79 -5.00
N THR A 311 1.58 -11.74 -5.77
CA THR A 311 0.73 -10.55 -5.91
C THR A 311 -0.65 -10.87 -6.44
N ALA A 312 -0.74 -11.71 -7.46
CA ALA A 312 -2.01 -12.17 -8.02
C ALA A 312 -2.82 -13.00 -7.00
N CYS A 313 -2.18 -13.95 -6.30
CA CYS A 313 -2.85 -14.76 -5.29
C CYS A 313 -3.36 -13.91 -4.10
N ILE A 314 -2.62 -12.87 -3.68
CA ILE A 314 -3.12 -11.90 -2.67
C ILE A 314 -4.38 -11.19 -3.18
N ARG A 315 -4.43 -10.79 -4.47
CA ARG A 315 -5.63 -10.17 -5.06
C ARG A 315 -6.84 -11.11 -5.04
N LEU A 316 -6.65 -12.41 -5.30
CA LEU A 316 -7.72 -13.39 -5.25
C LEU A 316 -8.18 -13.64 -3.80
N ALA A 317 -7.25 -13.68 -2.86
CA ALA A 317 -7.55 -13.95 -1.45
C ALA A 317 -8.26 -12.75 -0.77
N VAL A 318 -7.75 -11.54 -0.98
CA VAL A 318 -8.25 -10.31 -0.35
C VAL A 318 -8.67 -9.31 -1.43
N PRO A 319 -9.82 -9.54 -2.10
CA PRO A 319 -10.18 -8.85 -3.34
C PRO A 319 -10.41 -7.34 -3.20
N TYR A 320 -10.73 -6.87 -2.01
CA TYR A 320 -11.03 -5.46 -1.71
C TYR A 320 -9.79 -4.64 -1.28
N THR A 321 -8.67 -5.29 -0.94
CA THR A 321 -7.49 -4.57 -0.42
C THR A 321 -6.78 -3.76 -1.50
N GLY A 322 -6.17 -2.64 -1.12
CA GLY A 322 -5.25 -1.90 -1.99
C GLY A 322 -3.87 -2.56 -2.00
N ILE A 323 -3.45 -3.19 -3.10
CA ILE A 323 -2.10 -3.75 -3.19
C ILE A 323 -1.12 -2.67 -3.60
N ILE A 324 -0.06 -2.49 -2.79
CA ILE A 324 0.95 -1.45 -2.93
C ILE A 324 2.26 -2.03 -3.45
N ILE A 325 2.83 -1.41 -4.48
CA ILE A 325 4.20 -1.64 -4.91
C ILE A 325 5.00 -0.34 -4.92
N SER A 326 6.22 -0.39 -4.40
CA SER A 326 7.09 0.77 -4.29
C SER A 326 8.12 0.86 -5.41
N THR A 327 8.89 1.94 -5.41
CA THR A 327 10.05 2.17 -6.29
C THR A 327 11.25 1.26 -5.99
N ARG A 328 11.15 0.32 -5.04
CA ARG A 328 12.10 -0.79 -4.86
C ARG A 328 12.22 -1.65 -6.11
N GLU A 329 11.11 -1.80 -6.85
CA GLU A 329 11.04 -2.64 -8.03
C GLU A 329 11.36 -1.86 -9.31
N THR A 330 11.92 -2.56 -10.29
CA THR A 330 12.22 -2.00 -11.61
C THR A 330 10.95 -1.65 -12.38
N GLN A 331 11.07 -0.80 -13.39
CA GLN A 331 9.95 -0.39 -14.24
C GLN A 331 9.24 -1.59 -14.88
N ASP A 332 9.98 -2.59 -15.35
CA ASP A 332 9.43 -3.78 -16.02
C ASP A 332 8.62 -4.63 -15.04
N VAL A 333 9.15 -4.86 -13.83
CA VAL A 333 8.43 -5.59 -12.77
C VAL A 333 7.17 -4.82 -12.39
N ARG A 334 7.23 -3.51 -12.21
CA ARG A 334 6.07 -2.68 -11.88
C ARG A 334 5.01 -2.73 -12.98
N SER A 335 5.39 -2.64 -14.27
CA SER A 335 4.47 -2.78 -15.41
C SER A 335 3.74 -4.13 -15.42
N LYS A 336 4.47 -5.22 -15.15
CA LYS A 336 3.90 -6.56 -15.05
C LYS A 336 2.89 -6.65 -13.89
N LEU A 337 3.24 -6.12 -12.74
CA LEU A 337 2.42 -6.22 -11.52
C LEU A 337 1.15 -5.35 -11.56
N LEU A 338 1.12 -4.27 -12.35
CA LEU A 338 -0.11 -3.50 -12.58
C LEU A 338 -1.24 -4.38 -13.14
N LYS A 339 -0.89 -5.39 -13.95
CA LYS A 339 -1.83 -6.38 -14.49
C LYS A 339 -2.17 -7.51 -13.51
N MET A 340 -1.37 -7.66 -12.44
CA MET A 340 -1.54 -8.71 -11.42
C MET A 340 -2.32 -8.24 -10.18
N GLY A 341 -3.01 -7.12 -10.28
CA GLY A 341 -3.89 -6.64 -9.22
C GLY A 341 -3.37 -5.48 -8.38
N VAL A 342 -2.18 -4.95 -8.65
CA VAL A 342 -1.65 -3.73 -8.00
C VAL A 342 -2.59 -2.55 -8.27
N SER A 343 -2.87 -1.76 -7.24
CA SER A 343 -3.77 -0.60 -7.31
C SER A 343 -3.15 0.69 -6.75
N GLN A 344 -1.98 0.60 -6.13
CA GLN A 344 -1.27 1.76 -5.58
C GLN A 344 0.23 1.67 -5.87
N VAL A 345 0.84 2.81 -6.21
CA VAL A 345 2.29 2.90 -6.48
C VAL A 345 2.88 4.15 -5.84
N SER A 346 4.12 4.06 -5.40
CA SER A 346 4.89 5.27 -5.12
C SER A 346 5.52 5.82 -6.41
N GLY A 347 5.68 7.13 -6.51
CA GLY A 347 6.27 7.79 -7.68
C GLY A 347 7.12 8.98 -7.31
N GLY A 348 8.21 9.24 -8.03
CA GLY A 348 9.15 10.31 -7.71
C GLY A 348 9.78 10.19 -6.33
N SER A 349 9.95 8.95 -5.82
CA SER A 349 10.29 8.68 -4.42
C SER A 349 11.72 9.03 -4.07
N ARG A 350 11.91 9.54 -2.84
CA ARG A 350 13.18 9.61 -2.12
C ARG A 350 13.08 8.79 -0.85
N THR A 351 14.11 8.02 -0.52
CA THR A 351 14.14 7.12 0.66
C THR A 351 15.12 7.57 1.72
N SER A 352 15.69 8.75 1.53
CA SER A 352 16.55 9.45 2.48
C SER A 352 15.78 10.47 3.30
N VAL A 353 16.28 10.76 4.50
CA VAL A 353 15.73 11.79 5.38
C VAL A 353 16.09 13.18 4.84
N GLY A 354 15.10 13.96 4.41
CA GLY A 354 15.30 15.27 3.80
C GLY A 354 15.72 15.23 2.32
N GLY A 355 15.40 14.14 1.63
CA GLY A 355 15.88 13.91 0.26
C GLY A 355 15.16 14.64 -0.85
N TYR A 356 14.03 15.30 -0.59
CA TYR A 356 13.29 16.04 -1.64
C TYR A 356 13.82 17.45 -1.85
N THR A 357 14.49 18.03 -0.86
CA THR A 357 15.11 19.36 -0.94
C THR A 357 16.58 19.31 -1.37
N GLU A 358 17.18 18.13 -1.43
CA GLU A 358 18.58 17.96 -1.82
C GLU A 358 18.70 17.78 -3.35
N GLU A 359 19.60 18.54 -3.99
CA GLU A 359 19.83 18.47 -5.45
C GLU A 359 20.48 17.14 -5.86
N GLU A 360 21.43 16.64 -5.06
CA GLU A 360 22.04 15.33 -5.25
C GLU A 360 21.38 14.29 -4.34
N ARG A 361 21.24 13.04 -4.81
CA ARG A 361 20.70 11.95 -3.98
C ARG A 361 21.73 11.56 -2.92
N PRO A 362 21.50 11.80 -1.63
CA PRO A 362 22.41 11.34 -0.60
C PRO A 362 22.21 9.82 -0.40
N HIS A 363 23.13 9.02 -0.92
CA HIS A 363 23.10 7.55 -0.75
C HIS A 363 23.38 7.09 0.69
N ASP A 364 23.91 7.99 1.54
CA ASP A 364 24.34 7.70 2.91
C ASP A 364 23.22 7.71 3.96
N THR A 365 21.99 8.08 3.59
CA THR A 365 20.82 8.08 4.48
C THR A 365 19.63 7.30 3.93
N GLU A 366 19.75 6.69 2.76
CA GLU A 366 18.67 5.93 2.11
C GLU A 366 18.34 4.64 2.88
N GLN A 367 17.04 4.36 3.02
CA GLN A 367 16.58 3.11 3.62
C GLN A 367 16.78 1.90 2.69
N PHE A 368 16.74 2.11 1.39
CA PHE A 368 17.01 1.13 0.36
C PHE A 368 17.29 1.81 -0.98
N ASP A 369 18.00 1.11 -1.86
CA ASP A 369 18.27 1.58 -3.22
C ASP A 369 16.97 1.67 -4.03
N VAL A 370 16.70 2.85 -4.59
CA VAL A 370 15.53 3.10 -5.46
C VAL A 370 15.84 2.59 -6.87
N SER A 371 15.14 1.52 -7.30
CA SER A 371 15.30 0.95 -8.64
C SER A 371 14.56 1.74 -9.72
N ASP A 372 13.37 2.26 -9.43
CA ASP A 372 12.63 3.13 -10.33
C ASP A 372 12.83 4.59 -9.94
N GLN A 373 13.70 5.25 -10.70
CA GLN A 373 14.15 6.63 -10.43
C GLN A 373 13.40 7.69 -11.22
N ARG A 374 12.32 7.33 -11.92
CA ARG A 374 11.51 8.28 -12.70
C ARG A 374 10.97 9.40 -11.83
N THR A 375 10.86 10.58 -12.42
CA THR A 375 10.12 11.70 -11.86
C THR A 375 8.63 11.35 -11.73
N LEU A 376 7.88 12.12 -10.95
CA LEU A 376 6.44 11.90 -10.84
C LEU A 376 5.74 12.06 -12.19
N ASP A 377 6.15 13.03 -13.03
CA ASP A 377 5.56 13.26 -14.35
C ASP A 377 5.78 12.05 -15.29
N GLU A 378 6.98 11.50 -15.30
CA GLU A 378 7.27 10.27 -16.06
C GLU A 378 6.46 9.07 -15.57
N VAL A 379 6.22 8.94 -14.25
CA VAL A 379 5.37 7.88 -13.68
C VAL A 379 3.91 8.08 -14.08
N VAL A 380 3.41 9.31 -14.05
CA VAL A 380 2.05 9.65 -14.49
C VAL A 380 1.86 9.33 -15.98
N HIS A 381 2.82 9.75 -16.83
CA HIS A 381 2.79 9.43 -18.26
C HIS A 381 2.82 7.92 -18.51
N TRP A 382 3.73 7.21 -17.89
CA TRP A 382 3.85 5.75 -17.99
C TRP A 382 2.58 4.99 -17.57
N LEU A 383 1.88 5.44 -16.54
CA LEU A 383 0.61 4.83 -16.13
C LEU A 383 -0.44 4.99 -17.24
N MET A 384 -0.52 6.17 -17.86
CA MET A 384 -1.46 6.43 -18.95
C MET A 384 -1.13 5.61 -20.20
N ASP A 385 0.14 5.46 -20.56
CA ASP A 385 0.59 4.61 -21.66
C ASP A 385 0.24 3.12 -21.43
N ASN A 386 0.15 2.70 -20.19
CA ASN A 386 -0.31 1.34 -19.81
C ASN A 386 -1.84 1.24 -19.62
N GLY A 387 -2.62 2.26 -20.02
CA GLY A 387 -4.06 2.26 -19.93
C GLY A 387 -4.64 2.47 -18.53
N HIS A 388 -3.82 2.99 -17.61
CA HIS A 388 -4.23 3.26 -16.23
C HIS A 388 -4.42 4.74 -15.96
N ILE A 389 -5.46 5.08 -15.19
CA ILE A 389 -5.73 6.46 -14.74
C ILE A 389 -4.88 6.75 -13.51
N PRO A 390 -3.90 7.67 -13.58
CA PRO A 390 -3.20 8.17 -12.40
C PRO A 390 -4.18 8.87 -11.45
N SER A 391 -4.21 8.49 -10.18
CA SER A 391 -5.17 9.01 -9.21
C SER A 391 -4.49 9.60 -8.00
N PHE A 392 -4.74 10.88 -7.74
CA PHE A 392 -4.33 11.59 -6.52
C PHE A 392 -5.50 11.74 -5.54
N CYS A 393 -6.59 10.98 -5.74
CA CYS A 393 -7.82 11.08 -4.96
C CYS A 393 -7.59 10.74 -3.48
N THR A 394 -8.12 11.58 -2.60
CA THR A 394 -8.13 11.43 -1.14
C THR A 394 -9.53 11.61 -0.55
N ALA A 395 -10.58 11.58 -1.39
CA ALA A 395 -11.94 11.95 -1.00
C ALA A 395 -12.52 11.03 0.09
N CYS A 396 -12.26 9.71 0.04
CA CYS A 396 -12.89 8.77 0.97
C CYS A 396 -12.64 9.13 2.44
N TYR A 397 -11.41 9.48 2.81
CA TYR A 397 -11.07 9.87 4.19
C TYR A 397 -11.79 11.12 4.66
N ARG A 398 -11.84 12.12 3.78
CA ARG A 398 -12.43 13.42 4.09
C ARG A 398 -13.95 13.43 4.10
N GLU A 399 -14.56 12.40 3.50
CA GLU A 399 -16.01 12.19 3.43
C GLU A 399 -16.49 11.08 4.40
N GLY A 400 -15.63 10.65 5.33
CA GLY A 400 -15.97 9.61 6.31
C GLY A 400 -16.27 8.24 5.69
N ARG A 401 -15.74 7.96 4.51
CA ARG A 401 -15.81 6.64 3.87
C ARG A 401 -14.54 5.86 4.19
N THR A 402 -14.44 5.41 5.44
CA THR A 402 -13.32 4.63 6.00
C THR A 402 -13.86 3.37 6.67
N GLY A 403 -13.00 2.44 7.03
CA GLY A 403 -13.35 1.22 7.74
C GLY A 403 -14.45 0.41 7.07
N ASP A 404 -15.46 0.03 7.85
CA ASP A 404 -16.61 -0.78 7.41
C ASP A 404 -17.40 -0.14 6.28
N ARG A 405 -17.61 1.18 6.32
CA ARG A 405 -18.31 1.92 5.25
C ARG A 405 -17.55 1.86 3.92
N PHE A 406 -16.22 2.01 3.96
CA PHE A 406 -15.40 1.87 2.76
C PHE A 406 -15.43 0.42 2.24
N MET A 407 -15.28 -0.56 3.14
CA MET A 407 -15.29 -1.98 2.78
C MET A 407 -16.63 -2.41 2.19
N ALA A 408 -17.75 -1.92 2.73
CA ALA A 408 -19.07 -2.20 2.16
C ALA A 408 -19.18 -1.70 0.71
N LEU A 409 -18.71 -0.47 0.43
CA LEU A 409 -18.69 0.09 -0.92
C LEU A 409 -17.73 -0.66 -1.87
N CYS A 410 -16.60 -1.16 -1.35
CA CYS A 410 -15.70 -1.99 -2.13
C CYS A 410 -16.31 -3.36 -2.44
N LYS A 411 -16.81 -4.06 -1.42
CA LYS A 411 -17.38 -5.42 -1.55
C LYS A 411 -18.59 -5.50 -2.50
N ASN A 412 -19.36 -4.42 -2.65
CA ASN A 412 -20.49 -4.35 -3.58
C ASN A 412 -20.19 -3.62 -4.91
N GLY A 413 -18.94 -3.17 -5.14
CA GLY A 413 -18.51 -2.47 -6.34
C GLY A 413 -18.97 -1.01 -6.48
N GLN A 414 -19.76 -0.49 -5.55
CA GLN A 414 -20.26 0.90 -5.59
C GLN A 414 -19.15 1.95 -5.48
N ILE A 415 -18.00 1.56 -4.96
CA ILE A 415 -16.84 2.45 -4.83
C ILE A 415 -16.41 3.04 -6.17
N LEU A 416 -16.62 2.35 -7.30
CA LEU A 416 -16.32 2.84 -8.63
C LEU A 416 -17.07 4.13 -8.97
N ASN A 417 -18.33 4.26 -8.54
CA ASN A 417 -19.16 5.43 -8.80
C ASN A 417 -18.62 6.71 -8.16
N CYS A 418 -17.84 6.58 -7.08
CA CYS A 418 -17.17 7.70 -6.42
C CYS A 418 -15.73 7.89 -6.92
N CYS A 419 -15.00 6.79 -7.02
CA CYS A 419 -13.56 6.83 -7.23
C CYS A 419 -13.17 7.17 -8.68
N HIS A 420 -13.94 6.73 -9.67
CA HIS A 420 -13.62 6.99 -11.07
C HIS A 420 -13.71 8.49 -11.40
N PRO A 421 -14.84 9.21 -11.13
CA PRO A 421 -14.91 10.65 -11.37
C PRO A 421 -13.87 11.44 -10.54
N ASN A 422 -13.63 11.05 -9.28
CA ASN A 422 -12.60 11.70 -8.46
C ASN A 422 -11.18 11.50 -9.00
N ALA A 423 -10.87 10.35 -9.59
CA ALA A 423 -9.59 10.12 -10.24
C ALA A 423 -9.39 11.06 -11.43
N LEU A 424 -10.41 11.22 -12.28
CA LEU A 424 -10.36 12.13 -13.43
C LEU A 424 -10.20 13.61 -13.01
N MET A 425 -10.92 14.05 -11.98
CA MET A 425 -10.78 15.41 -11.46
C MET A 425 -9.39 15.67 -10.88
N THR A 426 -8.84 14.73 -10.09
CA THR A 426 -7.50 14.90 -9.51
C THR A 426 -6.40 14.76 -10.54
N LEU A 427 -6.57 13.95 -11.58
CA LEU A 427 -5.68 13.93 -12.72
C LEU A 427 -5.71 15.28 -13.47
N THR A 428 -6.90 15.86 -13.66
CA THR A 428 -7.02 17.18 -14.28
C THR A 428 -6.26 18.26 -13.49
N GLU A 429 -6.36 18.26 -12.16
CA GLU A 429 -5.56 19.16 -11.32
C GLU A 429 -4.07 18.98 -11.57
N TYR A 430 -3.59 17.75 -11.63
CA TYR A 430 -2.19 17.46 -11.90
C TYR A 430 -1.75 17.95 -13.28
N LEU A 431 -2.55 17.66 -14.32
CA LEU A 431 -2.24 18.06 -15.69
C LEU A 431 -2.17 19.58 -15.86
N VAL A 432 -3.07 20.31 -15.22
CA VAL A 432 -3.10 21.79 -15.32
C VAL A 432 -1.92 22.43 -14.60
N ASP A 433 -1.59 21.93 -13.39
CA ASP A 433 -0.67 22.63 -12.49
C ASP A 433 0.79 22.18 -12.61
N TYR A 434 1.06 20.91 -13.01
CA TYR A 434 2.39 20.29 -12.81
C TYR A 434 2.94 19.56 -14.05
N ALA A 435 2.07 19.06 -14.92
CA ALA A 435 2.50 18.16 -15.98
C ALA A 435 3.27 18.86 -17.12
N SER A 436 4.20 18.12 -17.73
CA SER A 436 4.82 18.49 -19.01
C SER A 436 3.78 18.48 -20.15
N GLU A 437 4.07 19.15 -21.25
CA GLU A 437 3.14 19.25 -22.39
C GLU A 437 2.77 17.88 -22.96
N GLY A 438 3.71 16.94 -23.08
CA GLY A 438 3.41 15.59 -23.54
C GLY A 438 2.47 14.82 -22.60
N THR A 439 2.70 14.96 -21.28
CA THR A 439 1.83 14.36 -20.26
C THR A 439 0.44 15.00 -20.25
N LYS A 440 0.32 16.31 -20.46
CA LYS A 440 -0.97 17.01 -20.60
C LYS A 440 -1.77 16.50 -21.79
N GLU A 441 -1.14 16.39 -22.95
CA GLU A 441 -1.81 15.93 -24.18
C GLU A 441 -2.35 14.50 -24.00
N ALA A 442 -1.51 13.57 -23.51
CA ALA A 442 -1.92 12.20 -23.22
C ALA A 442 -3.04 12.13 -22.18
N GLY A 443 -2.92 12.93 -21.10
CA GLY A 443 -3.86 12.93 -19.99
C GLY A 443 -5.23 13.49 -20.36
N PHE A 444 -5.31 14.59 -21.09
CA PHE A 444 -6.61 15.14 -21.50
C PHE A 444 -7.32 14.23 -22.50
N ARG A 445 -6.60 13.56 -23.40
CA ARG A 445 -7.19 12.52 -24.26
C ARG A 445 -7.78 11.38 -23.46
N MET A 446 -7.03 10.84 -22.48
CA MET A 446 -7.52 9.80 -21.59
C MET A 446 -8.77 10.24 -20.81
N ILE A 447 -8.78 11.48 -20.27
CA ILE A 447 -9.93 12.01 -19.52
C ILE A 447 -11.18 12.06 -20.40
N GLU A 448 -11.09 12.49 -21.66
CA GLU A 448 -12.21 12.54 -22.58
C GLU A 448 -12.78 11.13 -22.85
N GLU A 449 -11.93 10.14 -23.06
CA GLU A 449 -12.32 8.75 -23.25
C GLU A 449 -12.98 8.16 -22.00
N GLU A 450 -12.37 8.36 -20.84
CA GLU A 450 -12.83 7.79 -19.57
C GLU A 450 -14.11 8.46 -19.05
N LEU A 451 -14.35 9.74 -19.35
CA LEU A 451 -15.65 10.39 -19.06
C LEU A 451 -16.81 9.66 -19.72
N GLN A 452 -16.63 9.15 -20.95
CA GLN A 452 -17.69 8.41 -21.65
C GLN A 452 -17.99 7.05 -20.99
N ARG A 453 -17.06 6.51 -20.22
CA ARG A 453 -17.22 5.23 -19.51
C ARG A 453 -17.98 5.36 -18.18
N ILE A 454 -18.28 6.59 -17.71
CA ILE A 454 -19.13 6.81 -16.54
C ILE A 454 -20.58 6.52 -16.93
N PRO A 455 -21.21 5.43 -16.38
CA PRO A 455 -22.54 5.00 -16.83
C PRO A 455 -23.64 5.99 -16.48
N ASN A 456 -23.56 6.59 -15.29
CA ASN A 456 -24.56 7.52 -14.79
C ASN A 456 -24.38 8.91 -15.42
N GLU A 457 -25.35 9.35 -16.22
CA GLU A 457 -25.30 10.62 -16.95
C GLU A 457 -25.20 11.85 -16.03
N LYS A 458 -25.86 11.83 -14.86
CA LYS A 458 -25.80 12.91 -13.87
C LYS A 458 -24.38 13.03 -13.31
N VAL A 459 -23.79 11.88 -12.92
CA VAL A 459 -22.40 11.83 -12.40
C VAL A 459 -21.41 12.29 -13.46
N ARG A 460 -21.56 11.82 -14.70
CA ARG A 460 -20.75 12.23 -15.84
C ARG A 460 -20.84 13.73 -16.11
N GLY A 461 -22.04 14.31 -16.05
CA GLY A 461 -22.27 15.75 -16.20
C GLY A 461 -21.57 16.58 -15.13
N ILE A 462 -21.68 16.15 -13.87
CA ILE A 462 -20.99 16.81 -12.73
C ILE A 462 -19.48 16.72 -12.89
N ALA A 463 -18.96 15.54 -13.20
CA ALA A 463 -17.52 15.35 -13.42
C ALA A 463 -16.99 16.23 -14.55
N LYS A 464 -17.70 16.30 -15.69
CA LYS A 464 -17.36 17.15 -16.83
C LYS A 464 -17.34 18.63 -16.44
N GLN A 465 -18.34 19.11 -15.71
CA GLN A 465 -18.40 20.49 -15.26
C GLN A 465 -17.23 20.83 -14.33
N ASN A 466 -16.95 19.97 -13.34
CA ASN A 466 -15.84 20.17 -12.41
C ASN A 466 -14.47 20.17 -13.13
N ILE A 467 -14.29 19.29 -14.12
CA ILE A 467 -13.08 19.26 -14.97
C ILE A 467 -12.90 20.58 -15.72
N GLU A 468 -13.96 21.12 -16.32
CA GLU A 468 -13.90 22.43 -16.99
C GLU A 468 -13.64 23.56 -15.99
N ASP A 469 -14.21 23.51 -14.78
CA ASP A 469 -13.94 24.50 -13.74
C ASP A 469 -12.47 24.47 -13.30
N ILE A 470 -11.86 23.28 -13.16
CA ILE A 470 -10.43 23.12 -12.85
C ILE A 470 -9.57 23.75 -13.97
N LYS A 471 -9.91 23.49 -15.23
CA LYS A 471 -9.15 24.02 -16.38
C LYS A 471 -9.22 25.56 -16.47
N ASN A 472 -10.36 26.14 -16.14
CA ASN A 472 -10.66 27.56 -16.41
C ASN A 472 -10.58 28.47 -15.16
N SER A 473 -10.25 27.91 -13.98
CA SER A 473 -10.13 28.67 -12.74
C SER A 473 -8.98 28.19 -11.87
N ASN A 474 -8.72 28.89 -10.76
CA ASN A 474 -7.77 28.46 -9.74
C ASN A 474 -8.43 27.56 -8.68
N ARG A 475 -9.69 27.15 -8.88
CA ARG A 475 -10.37 26.27 -7.96
C ARG A 475 -9.85 24.85 -8.09
N ARG A 476 -9.50 24.25 -6.96
CA ARG A 476 -8.99 22.89 -6.82
C ARG A 476 -9.80 22.13 -5.77
N ASP A 477 -9.48 20.86 -5.59
CA ASP A 477 -10.08 20.02 -4.53
C ASP A 477 -11.57 19.74 -4.72
N PHE A 478 -11.99 19.55 -5.97
CA PHE A 478 -13.33 19.06 -6.24
C PHE A 478 -13.48 17.60 -5.76
N ARG A 479 -14.58 17.30 -5.09
CA ARG A 479 -14.88 15.97 -4.59
C ARG A 479 -16.28 15.55 -5.01
N PHE A 480 -16.40 14.35 -5.54
CA PHE A 480 -17.67 13.71 -5.80
C PHE A 480 -17.99 12.77 -4.63
N CYS A 481 -19.12 12.96 -3.98
CA CYS A 481 -19.51 12.25 -2.77
C CYS A 481 -20.52 11.12 -3.01
N GLY A 482 -21.11 11.02 -4.18
CA GLY A 482 -21.96 9.90 -4.56
C GLY A 482 -23.33 9.86 -3.88
N ASP A 483 -23.91 11.04 -3.50
CA ASP A 483 -25.26 11.15 -2.96
C ASP A 483 -26.33 11.09 -4.05
#